data_89ec9146f0fb4f29924b7e504962a6b6
#
_entry.id   89ec9146f0fb4f29924b7e504962a6b6
#
_cell.length_a   1.000
_cell.length_b   1.000
_cell.length_c   1.000
_cell.angle_alpha   90.00
_cell.angle_beta   90.00
_cell.angle_gamma   90.00
#
_symmetry.space_group_name_H-M   'P 1'
#
loop_
_entity.id
_entity.type
_entity.pdbx_description
1 polymer ?
#
loop_
_entity_poly.entity_id
_entity_poly.type
_entity_poly.pdbx_seq_one_letter_code
_entity_poly.pdbx_strand_id
1 'polypeptide(L)'
;LDKSSFVEVGQLTGDAVWEGAKFKDITPAPYVMGLGKIDGRWVAVGGEDFTVRGGSSAGLARRKGGQGGFVEDMAREYRIPLINLIDGVGANVSSALKSQFKRLPAKDGYERSLQLLGIVPVVCAVVGSTAGGPAGRAILSHFSIMIRKSSQFFAAGPPVVARALSKKVSKEELGGAHIACDKAGAIDNA
;
A
#
# COMPACT_ATOMS: atom_id res chain seq x y z
N LEU A 1 -13.72 -11.74 2.87
CA LEU A 1 -13.45 -12.54 4.07
C LEU A 1 -14.73 -13.20 4.56
N ASP A 2 -14.59 -14.33 5.23
CA ASP A 2 -15.71 -15.01 5.88
C ASP A 2 -16.31 -14.07 6.93
N LYS A 3 -17.64 -14.16 7.10
CA LYS A 3 -18.38 -13.28 8.03
C LYS A 3 -17.79 -13.36 9.44
N SER A 4 -17.52 -12.19 10.03
CA SER A 4 -16.99 -12.04 11.40
C SER A 4 -15.63 -12.72 11.65
N SER A 5 -14.87 -13.07 10.60
CA SER A 5 -13.55 -13.71 10.78
C SER A 5 -12.41 -12.69 10.92
N PHE A 6 -12.61 -11.44 10.58
CA PHE A 6 -11.55 -10.44 10.62
C PHE A 6 -11.23 -9.99 12.04
N VAL A 7 -9.96 -10.09 12.40
CA VAL A 7 -9.40 -9.59 13.65
C VAL A 7 -8.35 -8.55 13.32
N GLU A 8 -8.65 -7.28 13.56
CA GLU A 8 -7.72 -6.19 13.31
C GLU A 8 -6.55 -6.22 14.29
N VAL A 9 -5.35 -5.96 13.77
CA VAL A 9 -4.11 -5.85 14.55
C VAL A 9 -3.56 -4.43 14.43
N GLY A 10 -3.10 -3.88 15.57
CA GLY A 10 -2.48 -2.55 15.61
C GLY A 10 -3.46 -1.39 15.48
N GLN A 11 -4.65 -1.50 16.03
CA GLN A 11 -5.69 -0.46 16.03
C GLN A 11 -5.21 0.88 16.62
N LEU A 12 -4.32 0.85 17.62
CA LEU A 12 -3.79 2.04 18.29
C LEU A 12 -2.53 2.60 17.62
N THR A 13 -2.16 2.10 16.46
CA THR A 13 -0.98 2.61 15.73
C THR A 13 -1.30 3.95 15.06
N GLY A 14 -0.48 4.96 15.31
CA GLY A 14 -0.65 6.29 14.74
C GLY A 14 0.40 7.28 15.25
N ASP A 15 0.28 8.52 14.84
CA ASP A 15 1.10 9.65 15.30
C ASP A 15 0.34 10.43 16.38
N ALA A 16 0.80 10.37 17.63
CA ALA A 16 0.25 11.16 18.72
C ALA A 16 0.76 12.60 18.69
N VAL A 17 -0.14 13.54 18.91
CA VAL A 17 0.19 14.99 19.05
C VAL A 17 0.14 15.34 20.54
N TRP A 18 1.23 15.87 21.04
CA TRP A 18 1.38 16.26 22.43
C TRP A 18 1.61 17.78 22.54
N GLU A 19 1.04 18.37 23.56
CA GLU A 19 1.28 19.76 23.96
C GLU A 19 1.91 19.77 25.36
N GLY A 20 3.23 19.84 25.43
CA GLY A 20 3.97 19.51 26.65
C GLY A 20 3.78 18.03 27.03
N ALA A 21 3.31 17.78 28.25
CA ALA A 21 2.97 16.43 28.74
C ALA A 21 1.50 16.05 28.49
N LYS A 22 0.69 16.91 27.87
CA LYS A 22 -0.73 16.66 27.65
C LYS A 22 -0.96 16.09 26.26
N PHE A 23 -1.64 14.92 26.21
CA PHE A 23 -2.12 14.37 24.93
C PHE A 23 -3.18 15.30 24.33
N LYS A 24 -3.05 15.63 23.05
CA LYS A 24 -3.94 16.52 22.33
C LYS A 24 -4.77 15.79 21.29
N ASP A 25 -4.12 14.97 20.46
CA ASP A 25 -4.77 14.34 19.31
C ASP A 25 -3.97 13.13 18.83
N ILE A 26 -4.57 12.31 17.97
CA ILE A 26 -3.91 11.21 17.28
C ILE A 26 -4.32 11.18 15.80
N THR A 27 -3.36 11.09 14.91
CA THR A 27 -3.59 10.72 13.53
C THR A 27 -3.36 9.23 13.38
N PRO A 28 -4.39 8.42 13.05
CA PRO A 28 -4.21 6.98 12.90
C PRO A 28 -3.23 6.64 11.77
N ALA A 29 -2.63 5.45 11.81
CA ALA A 29 -1.86 4.96 10.70
C ALA A 29 -2.77 4.77 9.47
N PRO A 30 -2.32 5.20 8.26
CA PRO A 30 -3.11 5.12 7.03
C PRO A 30 -3.15 3.69 6.47
N TYR A 31 -3.36 2.72 7.31
CA TYR A 31 -3.36 1.31 6.93
C TYR A 31 -4.11 0.46 7.96
N VAL A 32 -5.07 -0.33 7.49
CA VAL A 32 -5.78 -1.33 8.28
C VAL A 32 -5.22 -2.70 7.96
N MET A 33 -4.94 -3.51 8.98
CA MET A 33 -4.43 -4.86 8.78
C MET A 33 -4.93 -5.82 9.85
N GLY A 34 -4.90 -7.10 9.53
CA GLY A 34 -5.27 -8.13 10.47
C GLY A 34 -5.22 -9.53 9.88
N LEU A 35 -5.81 -10.44 10.61
CA LEU A 35 -6.04 -11.83 10.20
C LEU A 35 -7.52 -12.01 9.88
N GLY A 36 -7.81 -12.82 8.89
CA GLY A 36 -9.16 -13.19 8.53
C GLY A 36 -9.21 -14.58 7.91
N LYS A 37 -10.38 -15.02 7.50
CA LYS A 37 -10.53 -16.29 6.81
C LYS A 37 -11.19 -16.11 5.45
N ILE A 38 -10.82 -16.98 4.51
CA ILE A 38 -11.50 -17.18 3.24
C ILE A 38 -11.75 -18.68 3.11
N ASP A 39 -12.99 -19.08 3.03
CA ASP A 39 -13.42 -20.49 3.02
C ASP A 39 -12.79 -21.29 4.17
N GLY A 40 -12.81 -20.71 5.38
CA GLY A 40 -12.25 -21.27 6.59
C GLY A 40 -10.73 -21.24 6.72
N ARG A 41 -9.99 -20.81 5.70
CA ARG A 41 -8.51 -20.77 5.69
C ARG A 41 -8.02 -19.39 6.14
N TRP A 42 -7.06 -19.36 7.04
CA TRP A 42 -6.44 -18.13 7.52
C TRP A 42 -5.67 -17.42 6.42
N VAL A 43 -5.81 -16.09 6.39
CA VAL A 43 -5.06 -15.17 5.54
C VAL A 43 -4.65 -13.94 6.36
N ALA A 44 -3.50 -13.38 6.06
CA ALA A 44 -3.16 -12.02 6.45
C ALA A 44 -3.75 -11.06 5.42
N VAL A 45 -4.37 -9.98 5.87
CA VAL A 45 -4.96 -8.99 4.97
C VAL A 45 -4.63 -7.60 5.45
N GLY A 46 -4.38 -6.70 4.50
CA GLY A 46 -4.16 -5.31 4.80
C GLY A 46 -4.51 -4.40 3.63
N GLY A 47 -4.88 -3.16 3.94
CA GLY A 47 -5.23 -2.17 2.94
C GLY A 47 -4.93 -0.75 3.40
N GLU A 48 -4.59 0.12 2.46
CA GLU A 48 -4.45 1.54 2.71
C GLU A 48 -5.82 2.17 3.01
N ASP A 49 -5.83 3.05 4.00
CA ASP A 49 -6.90 4.01 4.22
C ASP A 49 -6.54 5.34 3.52
N PHE A 50 -7.11 5.55 2.34
CA PHE A 50 -6.85 6.74 1.54
C PHE A 50 -7.32 8.03 2.23
N THR A 51 -8.29 7.95 3.13
CA THR A 51 -8.80 9.13 3.87
C THR A 51 -7.76 9.69 4.82
N VAL A 52 -6.80 8.86 5.23
CA VAL A 52 -5.69 9.27 6.08
C VAL A 52 -4.44 9.52 5.23
N ARG A 53 -4.12 10.77 4.99
CA ARG A 53 -2.91 11.20 4.26
C ARG A 53 -2.75 10.56 2.87
N GLY A 54 -3.85 10.22 2.18
CA GLY A 54 -3.82 9.54 0.90
C GLY A 54 -3.20 8.14 0.94
N GLY A 55 -3.32 7.42 2.04
CA GLY A 55 -2.71 6.11 2.23
C GLY A 55 -1.19 6.15 2.46
N SER A 56 -0.60 7.35 2.64
CA SER A 56 0.86 7.48 2.80
C SER A 56 1.30 7.20 4.24
N SER A 57 2.12 6.17 4.42
CA SER A 57 2.71 5.78 5.71
C SER A 57 4.06 6.44 6.02
N ALA A 58 4.40 7.53 5.31
CA ALA A 58 5.66 8.24 5.53
C ALA A 58 5.72 8.82 6.95
N GLY A 59 6.83 8.61 7.64
CA GLY A 59 7.08 9.14 8.98
C GLY A 59 6.89 8.15 10.14
N LEU A 60 6.23 7.03 9.94
CA LEU A 60 6.07 6.01 10.97
C LEU A 60 7.35 5.18 11.13
N ALA A 61 7.78 4.96 12.37
CA ALA A 61 8.99 4.20 12.68
C ALA A 61 8.88 2.73 12.24
N ARG A 62 7.70 2.14 12.41
CA ARG A 62 7.36 0.81 11.89
C ARG A 62 5.98 0.87 11.24
N ARG A 63 5.90 0.49 9.98
CA ARG A 63 4.66 0.53 9.22
C ARG A 63 3.78 -0.69 9.52
N LYS A 64 2.48 -0.47 9.64
CA LYS A 64 1.50 -1.56 9.63
C LYS A 64 1.54 -2.31 8.30
N GLY A 65 1.59 -1.58 7.21
CA GLY A 65 1.63 -2.12 5.85
C GLY A 65 2.67 -1.44 4.97
N GLY A 66 2.67 -1.79 3.69
CA GLY A 66 3.66 -1.36 2.72
C GLY A 66 4.82 -2.37 2.60
N GLN A 67 5.85 -2.01 1.85
CA GLN A 67 7.03 -2.86 1.70
C GLN A 67 7.71 -3.09 3.06
N GLY A 68 7.85 -4.35 3.47
CA GLY A 68 8.40 -4.73 4.77
C GLY A 68 7.53 -4.33 5.96
N GLY A 69 6.22 -4.18 5.75
CA GLY A 69 5.27 -3.86 6.81
C GLY A 69 4.96 -5.05 7.72
N PHE A 70 4.36 -4.75 8.87
CA PHE A 70 4.05 -5.78 9.87
C PHE A 70 3.09 -6.85 9.35
N VAL A 71 2.19 -6.52 8.42
CA VAL A 71 1.30 -7.48 7.78
C VAL A 71 2.07 -8.56 7.00
N GLU A 72 3.19 -8.19 6.37
CA GLU A 72 4.08 -9.15 5.70
C GLU A 72 4.80 -10.05 6.70
N ASP A 73 5.23 -9.48 7.86
CA ASP A 73 5.83 -10.27 8.95
C ASP A 73 4.83 -11.32 9.48
N MET A 74 3.55 -10.96 9.68
CA MET A 74 2.51 -11.90 10.09
C MET A 74 2.29 -13.01 9.05
N ALA A 75 2.18 -12.66 7.78
CA ALA A 75 2.02 -13.63 6.71
C ALA A 75 3.19 -14.63 6.67
N ARG A 76 4.41 -14.14 6.84
CA ARG A 76 5.63 -14.94 6.87
C ARG A 76 5.69 -15.86 8.09
N GLU A 77 5.44 -15.33 9.27
CA GLU A 77 5.55 -16.05 10.54
C GLU A 77 4.51 -17.16 10.65
N TYR A 78 3.26 -16.86 10.30
CA TYR A 78 2.17 -17.83 10.34
C TYR A 78 2.10 -18.70 9.07
N ARG A 79 2.93 -18.42 8.05
CA ARG A 79 2.92 -19.12 6.75
C ARG A 79 1.53 -19.18 6.12
N ILE A 80 0.86 -18.05 6.10
CA ILE A 80 -0.48 -17.88 5.53
C ILE A 80 -0.44 -16.90 4.35
N PRO A 81 -1.35 -17.02 3.36
CA PRO A 81 -1.42 -16.10 2.24
C PRO A 81 -1.57 -14.64 2.69
N LEU A 82 -0.98 -13.71 1.93
CA LEU A 82 -1.15 -12.28 2.10
C LEU A 82 -2.07 -11.72 1.02
N ILE A 83 -3.05 -10.92 1.45
CA ILE A 83 -3.92 -10.15 0.56
C ILE A 83 -3.70 -8.65 0.83
N ASN A 84 -3.29 -7.92 -0.21
CA ASN A 84 -3.12 -6.48 -0.18
C ASN A 84 -4.25 -5.78 -0.94
N LEU A 85 -5.00 -4.92 -0.25
CA LEU A 85 -5.94 -3.99 -0.86
C LEU A 85 -5.22 -2.65 -1.02
N ILE A 86 -4.94 -2.26 -2.26
CA ILE A 86 -4.03 -1.16 -2.55
C ILE A 86 -4.80 0.08 -3.00
N ASP A 87 -4.70 1.14 -2.19
CA ASP A 87 -5.28 2.47 -2.47
C ASP A 87 -4.41 3.54 -1.82
N GLY A 88 -3.30 3.91 -2.44
CA GLY A 88 -2.37 4.84 -1.82
C GLY A 88 -1.44 5.56 -2.79
N VAL A 89 -1.13 6.81 -2.47
CA VAL A 89 -0.29 7.69 -3.31
C VAL A 89 1.22 7.53 -3.05
N GLY A 90 1.61 6.62 -2.16
CA GLY A 90 3.02 6.37 -1.85
C GLY A 90 3.65 7.46 -0.97
N ALA A 91 4.84 7.94 -1.32
CA ALA A 91 5.58 8.88 -0.51
C ALA A 91 4.94 10.27 -0.49
N ASN A 92 4.84 10.87 0.70
CA ASN A 92 4.39 12.24 0.85
C ASN A 92 5.55 13.20 0.59
N VAL A 93 5.44 14.01 -0.46
CA VAL A 93 6.47 15.00 -0.87
C VAL A 93 6.73 16.02 0.23
N SER A 94 5.70 16.49 0.95
CA SER A 94 5.85 17.44 2.04
C SER A 94 6.68 16.87 3.20
N SER A 95 6.52 15.60 3.51
CA SER A 95 7.34 14.92 4.52
C SER A 95 8.78 14.76 4.05
N ALA A 96 9.01 14.48 2.77
CA ALA A 96 10.34 14.39 2.19
C ALA A 96 11.08 15.75 2.20
N LEU A 97 10.36 16.85 1.96
CA LEU A 97 10.92 18.21 2.00
C LEU A 97 11.26 18.67 3.42
N LYS A 98 10.48 18.27 4.41
CA LYS A 98 10.71 18.60 5.84
C LYS A 98 11.82 17.76 6.47
N SER A 99 12.23 16.66 5.86
CA SER A 99 13.31 15.82 6.36
C SER A 99 14.65 16.56 6.26
N GLN A 100 15.30 16.76 7.40
CA GLN A 100 16.63 17.39 7.48
C GLN A 100 17.75 16.50 6.92
N PHE A 101 17.52 15.18 6.87
CA PHE A 101 18.50 14.21 6.40
C PHE A 101 18.00 13.50 5.13
N LYS A 102 18.86 13.48 4.12
CA LYS A 102 18.68 12.62 2.95
C LYS A 102 19.37 11.30 3.22
N ARG A 103 18.61 10.21 3.26
CA ARG A 103 19.12 8.86 3.46
C ARG A 103 19.25 8.14 2.13
N LEU A 104 20.24 7.30 2.03
CA LEU A 104 20.28 6.32 0.95
C LEU A 104 19.08 5.37 1.11
N PRO A 105 18.51 4.87 -0.02
CA PRO A 105 17.42 3.90 0.05
C PRO A 105 17.80 2.70 0.93
N ALA A 106 16.94 2.36 1.89
CA ALA A 106 17.11 1.16 2.67
C ALA A 106 16.67 -0.05 1.84
N LYS A 107 17.46 -1.11 1.86
CA LYS A 107 17.14 -2.36 1.16
C LYS A 107 15.97 -3.13 1.79
N ASP A 108 15.78 -2.96 3.09
CA ASP A 108 15.00 -3.88 3.94
C ASP A 108 13.53 -4.07 3.54
N GLY A 109 12.87 -3.02 3.04
CA GLY A 109 11.46 -3.11 2.70
C GLY A 109 11.19 -4.04 1.50
N TYR A 110 11.83 -3.78 0.38
CA TYR A 110 11.66 -4.60 -0.83
C TYR A 110 12.25 -6.01 -0.70
N GLU A 111 13.36 -6.15 0.00
CA GLU A 111 13.96 -7.45 0.24
C GLU A 111 13.00 -8.39 0.98
N ARG A 112 12.33 -7.91 2.04
CA ARG A 112 11.35 -8.70 2.77
C ARG A 112 10.15 -9.08 1.92
N SER A 113 9.61 -8.14 1.15
CA SER A 113 8.49 -8.40 0.23
C SER A 113 8.87 -9.45 -0.81
N LEU A 114 10.08 -9.37 -1.39
CA LEU A 114 10.59 -10.36 -2.34
C LEU A 114 10.78 -11.74 -1.71
N GLN A 115 11.36 -11.79 -0.51
CA GLN A 115 11.52 -13.05 0.23
C GLN A 115 10.16 -13.69 0.53
N LEU A 116 9.12 -12.89 0.81
CA LEU A 116 7.78 -13.39 1.09
C LEU A 116 7.16 -14.14 -0.10
N LEU A 117 7.44 -13.71 -1.33
CA LEU A 117 6.99 -14.37 -2.56
C LEU A 117 7.47 -15.82 -2.64
N GLY A 118 8.63 -16.14 -2.09
CA GLY A 118 9.14 -17.52 -2.02
C GLY A 118 8.56 -18.38 -0.88
N ILE A 119 7.68 -17.81 -0.04
CA ILE A 119 7.22 -18.46 1.20
C ILE A 119 5.72 -18.70 1.20
N VAL A 120 4.93 -17.68 0.82
CA VAL A 120 3.46 -17.73 0.83
C VAL A 120 2.87 -17.07 -0.42
N PRO A 121 1.65 -17.44 -0.83
CA PRO A 121 0.94 -16.71 -1.87
C PRO A 121 0.70 -15.25 -1.47
N VAL A 122 0.97 -14.34 -2.39
CA VAL A 122 0.69 -12.90 -2.25
C VAL A 122 -0.23 -12.47 -3.37
N VAL A 123 -1.38 -11.91 -3.02
CA VAL A 123 -2.39 -11.40 -3.96
C VAL A 123 -2.63 -9.92 -3.70
N CYS A 124 -2.75 -9.14 -4.75
CA CYS A 124 -3.03 -7.71 -4.66
C CYS A 124 -4.30 -7.32 -5.41
N ALA A 125 -5.11 -6.46 -4.80
CA ALA A 125 -6.23 -5.80 -5.46
C ALA A 125 -6.02 -4.28 -5.44
N VAL A 126 -5.87 -3.68 -6.60
CA VAL A 126 -5.80 -2.23 -6.77
C VAL A 126 -7.23 -1.70 -6.78
N VAL A 127 -7.65 -1.11 -5.67
CA VAL A 127 -9.04 -0.69 -5.44
C VAL A 127 -9.28 0.82 -5.62
N GLY A 128 -8.19 1.59 -5.70
CA GLY A 128 -8.24 3.03 -5.92
C GLY A 128 -7.06 3.57 -6.72
N SER A 129 -6.81 4.88 -6.63
CA SER A 129 -5.70 5.52 -7.36
C SER A 129 -4.38 5.23 -6.67
N THR A 130 -3.54 4.42 -7.30
CA THR A 130 -2.32 3.87 -6.71
C THR A 130 -1.07 4.38 -7.40
N ALA A 131 -0.12 4.91 -6.62
CA ALA A 131 1.12 5.48 -7.14
C ALA A 131 2.35 5.10 -6.29
N GLY A 132 3.50 4.97 -6.94
CA GLY A 132 4.79 4.79 -6.28
C GLY A 132 4.94 3.48 -5.54
N GLY A 133 5.28 3.52 -4.24
CA GLY A 133 5.49 2.32 -3.43
C GLY A 133 4.32 1.34 -3.40
N PRO A 134 3.07 1.76 -3.19
CA PRO A 134 1.89 0.91 -3.32
C PRO A 134 1.77 0.24 -4.69
N ALA A 135 2.04 0.95 -5.79
CA ALA A 135 2.07 0.37 -7.12
C ALA A 135 3.15 -0.73 -7.24
N GLY A 136 4.33 -0.51 -6.66
CA GLY A 136 5.39 -1.53 -6.60
C GLY A 136 4.95 -2.83 -5.93
N ARG A 137 4.10 -2.76 -4.89
CA ARG A 137 3.56 -3.97 -4.24
C ARG A 137 2.58 -4.75 -5.12
N ALA A 138 1.80 -4.06 -5.95
CA ALA A 138 0.90 -4.75 -6.89
C ALA A 138 1.70 -5.62 -7.86
N ILE A 139 2.84 -5.12 -8.37
CA ILE A 139 3.75 -5.89 -9.23
C ILE A 139 4.45 -7.01 -8.44
N LEU A 140 4.80 -6.77 -7.18
CA LEU A 140 5.41 -7.76 -6.30
C LEU A 140 4.35 -8.67 -5.66
N SER A 141 3.56 -9.32 -6.50
CA SER A 141 2.55 -10.30 -6.11
C SER A 141 2.50 -11.45 -7.10
N HIS A 142 1.95 -12.57 -6.69
CA HIS A 142 1.73 -13.73 -7.57
C HIS A 142 0.53 -13.54 -8.48
N PHE A 143 -0.41 -12.72 -8.06
CA PHE A 143 -1.59 -12.37 -8.83
C PHE A 143 -2.12 -11.00 -8.40
N SER A 144 -2.43 -10.18 -9.37
CA SER A 144 -2.91 -8.83 -9.18
C SER A 144 -4.18 -8.56 -9.98
N ILE A 145 -5.12 -7.85 -9.35
CA ILE A 145 -6.35 -7.40 -10.01
C ILE A 145 -6.56 -5.91 -9.77
N MET A 146 -7.36 -5.28 -10.64
CA MET A 146 -7.80 -3.90 -10.43
C MET A 146 -9.27 -3.71 -10.81
N ILE A 147 -9.88 -2.63 -10.34
CA ILE A 147 -11.28 -2.32 -10.63
C ILE A 147 -11.35 -1.37 -11.83
N ARG A 148 -12.01 -1.80 -12.93
CA ARG A 148 -12.19 -0.97 -14.11
C ARG A 148 -12.92 0.33 -13.77
N LYS A 149 -12.47 1.45 -14.38
CA LYS A 149 -13.02 2.81 -14.26
C LYS A 149 -12.84 3.49 -12.89
N SER A 150 -12.59 2.78 -11.80
CA SER A 150 -12.44 3.38 -10.46
C SER A 150 -11.01 3.32 -9.91
N SER A 151 -10.20 2.36 -10.35
CA SER A 151 -8.81 2.27 -9.90
C SER A 151 -7.83 2.64 -11.02
N GLN A 152 -6.69 3.17 -10.63
CA GLN A 152 -5.61 3.50 -11.53
C GLN A 152 -4.27 3.08 -10.92
N PHE A 153 -3.35 2.72 -11.80
CA PHE A 153 -2.05 2.19 -11.44
C PHE A 153 -0.94 2.89 -12.23
N PHE A 154 -0.02 3.56 -11.54
CA PHE A 154 1.10 4.25 -12.19
C PHE A 154 2.29 4.44 -11.23
N ALA A 155 3.48 4.56 -11.79
CA ALA A 155 4.69 4.87 -11.01
C ALA A 155 4.62 6.27 -10.40
N ALA A 156 4.08 7.24 -11.17
CA ALA A 156 3.89 8.64 -10.76
C ALA A 156 2.59 9.18 -11.35
N GLY A 157 1.80 9.88 -10.52
CA GLY A 157 0.49 10.39 -10.92
C GLY A 157 0.54 11.57 -11.91
N PRO A 158 -0.62 11.95 -12.50
CA PRO A 158 -0.72 12.97 -13.54
C PRO A 158 -0.02 14.31 -13.22
N PRO A 159 -0.02 14.84 -11.98
CA PRO A 159 0.69 16.08 -11.69
C PRO A 159 2.21 15.99 -11.92
N VAL A 160 2.81 14.85 -11.59
CA VAL A 160 4.24 14.60 -11.78
C VAL A 160 4.55 14.47 -13.27
N VAL A 161 3.73 13.74 -14.01
CA VAL A 161 3.86 13.57 -15.48
C VAL A 161 3.71 14.92 -16.18
N ALA A 162 2.73 15.72 -15.80
CA ALA A 162 2.53 17.05 -16.36
C ALA A 162 3.75 17.95 -16.14
N ARG A 163 4.37 17.88 -14.96
CA ARG A 163 5.59 18.65 -14.65
C ARG A 163 6.82 18.17 -15.43
N ALA A 164 6.98 16.85 -15.57
CA ALA A 164 8.14 16.24 -16.20
C ALA A 164 8.10 16.32 -17.75
N LEU A 165 6.91 16.12 -18.33
CA LEU A 165 6.76 15.99 -19.77
C LEU A 165 6.01 17.16 -20.43
N SER A 166 5.62 18.18 -19.65
CA SER A 166 4.78 19.31 -20.09
C SER A 166 3.48 18.88 -20.77
N LYS A 167 2.97 17.70 -20.41
CA LYS A 167 1.78 17.08 -21.00
C LYS A 167 0.73 16.79 -19.93
N LYS A 168 -0.47 17.33 -20.10
CA LYS A 168 -1.62 16.99 -19.23
C LYS A 168 -2.20 15.65 -19.68
N VAL A 169 -2.39 14.74 -18.74
CA VAL A 169 -3.05 13.45 -18.94
C VAL A 169 -4.02 13.20 -17.80
N SER A 170 -5.13 12.54 -18.06
CA SER A 170 -6.05 12.10 -17.01
C SER A 170 -5.49 10.86 -16.29
N LYS A 171 -6.03 10.55 -15.13
CA LYS A 171 -5.65 9.33 -14.39
C LYS A 171 -5.94 8.07 -15.22
N GLU A 172 -7.09 8.04 -15.89
CA GLU A 172 -7.52 6.89 -16.69
C GLU A 172 -6.63 6.67 -17.91
N GLU A 173 -6.27 7.75 -18.63
CA GLU A 173 -5.34 7.69 -19.77
C GLU A 173 -3.91 7.30 -19.35
N LEU A 174 -3.51 7.62 -18.11
CA LEU A 174 -2.16 7.31 -17.62
C LEU A 174 -2.04 5.90 -17.09
N GLY A 175 -3.04 5.40 -16.37
CA GLY A 175 -2.93 4.13 -15.66
C GLY A 175 -4.25 3.45 -15.33
N GLY A 176 -5.31 3.72 -16.09
CA GLY A 176 -6.56 2.93 -15.99
C GLY A 176 -6.35 1.48 -16.44
N ALA A 177 -7.34 0.63 -16.21
CA ALA A 177 -7.25 -0.81 -16.48
C ALA A 177 -6.85 -1.13 -17.94
N HIS A 178 -7.35 -0.35 -18.91
CA HIS A 178 -6.95 -0.49 -20.31
C HIS A 178 -5.42 -0.31 -20.52
N ILE A 179 -4.79 0.55 -19.75
CA ILE A 179 -3.34 0.74 -19.82
C ILE A 179 -2.61 -0.33 -19.01
N ALA A 180 -2.99 -0.51 -17.75
CA ALA A 180 -2.25 -1.37 -16.82
C ALA A 180 -2.39 -2.87 -17.13
N CYS A 181 -3.60 -3.33 -17.51
CA CYS A 181 -3.86 -4.73 -17.83
C CYS A 181 -3.71 -4.97 -19.34
N ASP A 182 -4.53 -4.27 -20.17
CA ASP A 182 -4.71 -4.66 -21.58
C ASP A 182 -3.49 -4.31 -22.43
N LYS A 183 -2.76 -3.21 -22.12
CA LYS A 183 -1.58 -2.78 -22.89
C LYS A 183 -0.25 -3.17 -22.26
N ALA A 184 -0.08 -2.90 -20.96
CA ALA A 184 1.20 -3.04 -20.30
C ALA A 184 1.39 -4.44 -19.70
N GLY A 185 0.31 -5.17 -19.40
CA GLY A 185 0.38 -6.43 -18.68
C GLY A 185 1.03 -6.31 -17.27
N ALA A 186 0.92 -5.11 -16.68
CA ALA A 186 1.50 -4.83 -15.37
C ALA A 186 0.59 -5.29 -14.22
N ILE A 187 -0.69 -5.44 -14.48
CA ILE A 187 -1.71 -6.00 -13.60
C ILE A 187 -2.38 -7.14 -14.37
N ASP A 188 -2.57 -8.30 -13.72
CA ASP A 188 -2.99 -9.52 -14.41
C ASP A 188 -4.43 -9.49 -14.90
N ASN A 189 -5.34 -8.84 -14.16
CA ASN A 189 -6.75 -8.81 -14.53
C ASN A 189 -7.48 -7.56 -14.00
N ALA A 190 -8.66 -7.28 -14.62
CA ALA A 190 -9.51 -6.14 -14.23
C ALA A 190 -11.00 -6.39 -14.52
#